data_405acfd46675158db66344d28d83dee7
#
_entry.id   405acfd46675158db66344d28d83dee7
#
_cell.length_a   1.000
_cell.length_b   1.000
_cell.length_c   1.000
_cell.angle_alpha   90.00
_cell.angle_beta   90.00
_cell.angle_gamma   90.00
#
_symmetry.space_group_name_H-M   'P 1'
#
loop_
_entity.id
_entity.type
_entity.pdbx_description
1 polymer ?
#
loop_
_entity_poly.entity_id
_entity_poly.type
_entity_poly.pdbx_seq_one_letter_code
_entity_poly.pdbx_strand_id
1 'polypeptide(L)'
;MWSNSPPFRVITALSLLCAVTLSLHFVRVPGSGSPDFPCGSPSQSKATINIASGETGSQIAQSLYSAGVVKSSESYFRVAVGDPRSQKVAPGNHEIDLHICATEALTQLLDSSRIAGLINITEGAWLSEILPQFYAAEFSKSDVSSALNSLSKPSGFTSIEGLLFPAQYSFASGTSAKVALQSMVDRAVREMKDAGIFSSKEKFTPEQLLIIASLVQAEGNTEDFSKISQVIRNRLTKGMPLQFDSTVHYVKKSRGSVFLSTQSTLINSPYNTYRRYGLPPGPINNPGADALRAAINPTPGDWLYFITVAPFDTRYTSDINQFNDWKVLYKKNLRAGKFRGKK
;
A
#
# COMPACT_ATOMS: atom_id res chain seq x y z
N MET A 1 -61.39 -34.83 38.06
CA MET A 1 -60.68 -35.84 37.19
C MET A 1 -60.26 -35.15 35.90
N TRP A 2 -58.98 -34.82 35.76
CA TRP A 2 -58.47 -34.20 34.55
C TRP A 2 -58.09 -35.32 33.57
N SER A 3 -58.69 -35.29 32.41
CA SER A 3 -58.48 -36.25 31.34
C SER A 3 -57.05 -36.23 30.85
N ASN A 4 -56.32 -37.34 31.04
CA ASN A 4 -54.94 -37.57 30.61
C ASN A 4 -54.87 -38.11 29.17
N SER A 5 -55.74 -37.68 28.28
CA SER A 5 -55.74 -38.15 26.89
C SER A 5 -54.61 -37.48 26.07
N PRO A 6 -53.84 -38.21 25.26
CA PRO A 6 -52.74 -37.70 24.44
C PRO A 6 -53.05 -36.49 23.57
N PRO A 7 -54.22 -36.37 22.94
CA PRO A 7 -54.55 -35.20 22.13
C PRO A 7 -54.65 -33.89 22.92
N PHE A 8 -55.09 -33.96 24.21
CA PHE A 8 -55.24 -32.78 25.04
C PHE A 8 -53.87 -32.18 25.44
N ARG A 9 -52.85 -33.01 25.65
CA ARG A 9 -51.47 -32.56 25.93
C ARG A 9 -50.80 -31.94 24.72
N VAL A 10 -51.06 -32.41 23.51
CA VAL A 10 -50.57 -31.84 22.28
C VAL A 10 -51.17 -30.48 22.00
N ILE A 11 -52.49 -30.34 22.21
CA ILE A 11 -53.18 -29.05 22.02
C ILE A 11 -52.69 -28.01 23.01
N THR A 12 -52.50 -28.35 24.29
CA THR A 12 -51.96 -27.41 25.29
C THR A 12 -50.51 -27.05 25.05
N ALA A 13 -49.67 -27.97 24.55
CA ALA A 13 -48.28 -27.67 24.16
C ALA A 13 -48.22 -26.73 22.95
N LEU A 14 -49.05 -26.96 21.92
CA LEU A 14 -49.12 -26.07 20.75
C LEU A 14 -49.63 -24.68 21.13
N SER A 15 -50.64 -24.59 22.00
CA SER A 15 -51.17 -23.31 22.47
C SER A 15 -50.13 -22.51 23.28
N LEU A 16 -49.30 -23.20 24.11
CA LEU A 16 -48.24 -22.57 24.85
C LEU A 16 -47.12 -22.10 23.92
N LEU A 17 -46.76 -22.89 22.91
CA LEU A 17 -45.78 -22.53 21.92
C LEU A 17 -46.21 -21.33 21.07
N CYS A 18 -47.50 -21.30 20.64
CA CYS A 18 -48.06 -20.15 19.94
C CYS A 18 -48.14 -18.90 20.83
N ALA A 19 -48.49 -19.05 22.11
CA ALA A 19 -48.51 -17.92 23.05
C ALA A 19 -47.12 -17.35 23.32
N VAL A 20 -46.09 -18.21 23.42
CA VAL A 20 -44.68 -17.79 23.60
C VAL A 20 -44.16 -17.15 22.31
N THR A 21 -44.45 -17.69 21.15
CA THR A 21 -44.03 -17.08 19.88
C THR A 21 -44.78 -15.77 19.59
N LEU A 22 -46.06 -15.65 19.92
CA LEU A 22 -46.78 -14.38 19.85
C LEU A 22 -46.23 -13.35 20.86
N SER A 23 -45.96 -13.76 22.09
CA SER A 23 -45.36 -12.86 23.09
C SER A 23 -43.95 -12.40 22.67
N LEU A 24 -43.12 -13.27 22.11
CA LEU A 24 -41.85 -12.91 21.56
C LEU A 24 -41.94 -12.00 20.30
N HIS A 25 -43.06 -12.12 19.56
CA HIS A 25 -43.32 -11.25 18.41
C HIS A 25 -43.81 -9.85 18.85
N PHE A 26 -44.59 -9.78 19.93
CA PHE A 26 -45.04 -8.51 20.53
C PHE A 26 -43.98 -7.83 21.40
N VAL A 27 -43.01 -8.55 21.95
CA VAL A 27 -41.86 -7.98 22.67
C VAL A 27 -40.80 -7.41 21.70
N ARG A 28 -40.87 -7.73 20.41
CA ARG A 28 -40.20 -6.92 19.37
C ARG A 28 -40.97 -5.61 19.23
N VAL A 29 -40.64 -4.65 20.11
CA VAL A 29 -41.13 -3.27 19.99
C VAL A 29 -40.73 -2.76 18.60
N PRO A 30 -41.69 -2.56 17.66
CA PRO A 30 -41.40 -1.83 16.44
C PRO A 30 -41.29 -0.37 16.85
N GLY A 31 -40.04 0.13 16.93
CA GLY A 31 -39.89 1.58 17.06
C GLY A 31 -38.83 2.12 18.02
N SER A 32 -38.09 1.32 18.78
CA SER A 32 -36.89 1.86 19.44
C SER A 32 -35.70 1.73 18.51
N GLY A 33 -35.68 2.53 17.43
CA GLY A 33 -34.45 2.78 16.71
C GLY A 33 -33.41 3.26 17.72
N SER A 34 -32.15 2.77 17.64
CA SER A 34 -31.08 3.30 18.51
C SER A 34 -31.06 4.82 18.35
N PRO A 35 -30.88 5.57 19.46
CA PRO A 35 -30.84 7.03 19.39
C PRO A 35 -29.84 7.52 18.37
N ASP A 36 -30.25 8.41 17.47
CA ASP A 36 -29.36 9.02 16.47
C ASP A 36 -29.59 10.54 16.46
N PHE A 37 -28.57 11.28 15.95
CA PHE A 37 -28.72 12.71 15.71
C PHE A 37 -29.50 12.94 14.42
N PRO A 38 -30.20 14.10 14.28
CA PRO A 38 -30.79 14.48 13.01
C PRO A 38 -29.73 14.67 11.93
N CYS A 39 -30.00 14.19 10.72
CA CYS A 39 -29.08 14.44 9.57
C CYS A 39 -29.26 15.90 9.08
N GLY A 40 -28.17 16.43 8.46
CA GLY A 40 -28.19 17.77 7.86
C GLY A 40 -27.93 18.92 8.82
N SER A 41 -27.49 18.66 10.04
CA SER A 41 -27.15 19.70 11.03
C SER A 41 -25.78 19.47 11.66
N PRO A 42 -24.69 19.49 10.86
CA PRO A 42 -23.37 19.24 11.39
C PRO A 42 -22.96 20.35 12.37
N SER A 43 -22.29 19.97 13.45
CA SER A 43 -21.59 20.89 14.34
C SER A 43 -20.43 21.55 13.62
N GLN A 44 -20.07 22.78 13.98
CA GLN A 44 -18.82 23.42 13.52
C GLN A 44 -17.57 22.77 14.14
N SER A 45 -17.75 21.94 15.17
CA SER A 45 -16.65 21.25 15.85
C SER A 45 -16.41 19.87 15.24
N LYS A 46 -15.13 19.45 15.17
CA LYS A 46 -14.71 18.16 14.67
C LYS A 46 -14.01 17.35 15.75
N ALA A 47 -14.04 16.03 15.61
CA ALA A 47 -13.18 15.13 16.37
C ALA A 47 -12.24 14.36 15.42
N THR A 48 -11.05 14.07 15.88
CA THR A 48 -10.13 13.15 15.18
C THR A 48 -10.41 11.73 15.67
N ILE A 49 -10.84 10.88 14.76
CA ILE A 49 -11.12 9.46 15.02
C ILE A 49 -9.98 8.65 14.41
N ASN A 50 -9.21 7.98 15.25
CA ASN A 50 -8.18 7.05 14.78
C ASN A 50 -8.81 5.69 14.49
N ILE A 51 -8.68 5.21 13.25
CA ILE A 51 -9.11 3.88 12.83
C ILE A 51 -7.86 3.04 12.56
N ALA A 52 -7.69 1.99 13.37
CA ALA A 52 -6.57 1.06 13.21
C ALA A 52 -6.80 0.09 12.04
N SER A 53 -5.70 -0.43 11.47
CA SER A 53 -5.80 -1.48 10.45
C SER A 53 -6.42 -2.75 11.04
N GLY A 54 -7.48 -3.26 10.42
CA GLY A 54 -8.21 -4.44 10.89
C GLY A 54 -9.23 -4.16 12.01
N GLU A 55 -9.48 -2.90 12.34
CA GLU A 55 -10.49 -2.51 13.31
C GLU A 55 -11.90 -2.90 12.82
N THR A 56 -12.67 -3.52 13.71
CA THR A 56 -14.02 -3.99 13.38
C THR A 56 -15.04 -2.85 13.34
N GLY A 57 -16.11 -3.00 12.58
CA GLY A 57 -17.21 -2.00 12.55
C GLY A 57 -17.80 -1.69 13.92
N SER A 58 -17.78 -2.63 14.86
CA SER A 58 -18.22 -2.42 16.24
C SER A 58 -17.25 -1.56 17.05
N GLN A 59 -15.94 -1.73 16.84
CA GLN A 59 -14.91 -0.88 17.46
C GLN A 59 -14.98 0.55 16.92
N ILE A 60 -15.10 0.70 15.61
CA ILE A 60 -15.30 2.02 14.96
C ILE A 60 -16.56 2.71 15.52
N ALA A 61 -17.67 1.98 15.65
CA ALA A 61 -18.90 2.50 16.24
C ALA A 61 -18.70 3.03 17.66
N GLN A 62 -17.96 2.30 18.48
CA GLN A 62 -17.65 2.70 19.84
C GLN A 62 -16.72 3.93 19.89
N SER A 63 -15.73 4.01 19.02
CA SER A 63 -14.84 5.18 18.90
C SER A 63 -15.60 6.44 18.52
N LEU A 64 -16.51 6.35 17.52
CA LEU A 64 -17.37 7.46 17.11
C LEU A 64 -18.31 7.94 18.22
N TYR A 65 -18.91 7.00 18.97
CA TYR A 65 -19.76 7.32 20.11
C TYR A 65 -18.97 7.98 21.24
N SER A 66 -17.82 7.42 21.60
CA SER A 66 -16.98 7.96 22.69
C SER A 66 -16.47 9.36 22.39
N ALA A 67 -16.26 9.69 21.10
CA ALA A 67 -15.83 11.01 20.65
C ALA A 67 -17.02 11.99 20.47
N GLY A 68 -18.26 11.58 20.67
CA GLY A 68 -19.43 12.44 20.51
C GLY A 68 -19.83 12.72 19.06
N VAL A 69 -19.32 11.94 18.11
CA VAL A 69 -19.70 12.06 16.68
C VAL A 69 -21.13 11.59 16.47
N VAL A 70 -21.46 10.39 16.95
CA VAL A 70 -22.79 9.79 16.85
C VAL A 70 -23.46 9.70 18.22
N LYS A 71 -24.79 9.67 18.25
CA LYS A 71 -25.56 9.65 19.47
C LYS A 71 -25.57 8.30 20.20
N SER A 72 -25.33 7.21 19.47
CA SER A 72 -25.12 5.88 20.02
C SER A 72 -24.25 5.04 19.09
N SER A 73 -23.48 4.10 19.65
CA SER A 73 -22.69 3.16 18.87
C SER A 73 -23.56 2.24 18.01
N GLU A 74 -24.73 1.87 18.51
CA GLU A 74 -25.69 1.00 17.81
C GLU A 74 -26.27 1.67 16.56
N SER A 75 -26.46 3.01 16.54
CA SER A 75 -26.95 3.73 15.37
C SER A 75 -25.96 3.59 14.21
N TYR A 76 -24.67 3.84 14.46
CA TYR A 76 -23.64 3.70 13.44
C TYR A 76 -23.43 2.25 13.04
N PHE A 77 -23.34 1.31 14.00
CA PHE A 77 -23.13 -0.11 13.70
C PHE A 77 -24.20 -0.66 12.76
N ARG A 78 -25.47 -0.26 12.97
CA ARG A 78 -26.58 -0.67 12.12
C ARG A 78 -26.43 -0.15 10.68
N VAL A 79 -26.02 1.11 10.51
CA VAL A 79 -25.73 1.70 9.20
C VAL A 79 -24.56 0.98 8.54
N ALA A 80 -23.48 0.73 9.28
CA ALA A 80 -22.30 0.06 8.77
C ALA A 80 -22.56 -1.39 8.31
N VAL A 81 -23.41 -2.14 9.02
CA VAL A 81 -23.83 -3.49 8.61
C VAL A 81 -24.74 -3.45 7.38
N GLY A 82 -25.59 -2.44 7.26
CA GLY A 82 -26.51 -2.29 6.13
C GLY A 82 -25.88 -1.73 4.86
N ASP A 83 -24.71 -1.11 4.94
CA ASP A 83 -24.04 -0.48 3.81
C ASP A 83 -22.69 -1.16 3.48
N PRO A 84 -22.58 -1.91 2.37
CA PRO A 84 -21.34 -2.58 1.98
C PRO A 84 -20.13 -1.64 1.84
N ARG A 85 -20.33 -0.34 1.63
CA ARG A 85 -19.25 0.64 1.53
C ARG A 85 -18.49 0.78 2.85
N SER A 86 -19.08 0.42 3.99
CA SER A 86 -18.43 0.44 5.31
C SER A 86 -17.12 -0.37 5.34
N GLN A 87 -17.02 -1.42 4.51
CA GLN A 87 -15.81 -2.23 4.37
C GLN A 87 -14.66 -1.47 3.68
N LYS A 88 -14.92 -0.31 3.07
CA LYS A 88 -13.93 0.53 2.40
C LYS A 88 -13.43 1.67 3.27
N VAL A 89 -13.87 1.75 4.53
CA VAL A 89 -13.33 2.74 5.46
C VAL A 89 -11.83 2.48 5.64
N ALA A 90 -11.03 3.48 5.28
CA ALA A 90 -9.58 3.35 5.33
C ALA A 90 -9.05 3.52 6.76
N PRO A 91 -7.98 2.80 7.15
CA PRO A 91 -7.27 3.11 8.39
C PRO A 91 -6.68 4.53 8.34
N GLY A 92 -6.63 5.20 9.49
CA GLY A 92 -6.04 6.52 9.60
C GLY A 92 -6.76 7.44 10.61
N ASN A 93 -6.29 8.68 10.69
CA ASN A 93 -6.89 9.71 11.55
C ASN A 93 -7.92 10.50 10.74
N HIS A 94 -9.20 10.23 10.96
CA HIS A 94 -10.30 10.89 10.26
C HIS A 94 -10.80 12.10 11.04
N GLU A 95 -10.92 13.25 10.39
CA GLU A 95 -11.59 14.44 10.94
C GLU A 95 -13.08 14.39 10.65
N ILE A 96 -13.87 14.07 11.67
CA ILE A 96 -15.30 13.86 11.58
C ILE A 96 -16.04 14.95 12.37
N ASP A 97 -17.09 15.51 11.78
CA ASP A 97 -17.91 16.51 12.44
C ASP A 97 -18.66 15.88 13.64
N LEU A 98 -18.78 16.63 14.74
CA LEU A 98 -19.50 16.16 15.94
C LEU A 98 -21.02 16.26 15.75
N HIS A 99 -21.75 15.40 16.50
CA HIS A 99 -23.22 15.42 16.59
C HIS A 99 -23.93 15.24 15.24
N ILE A 100 -23.42 14.36 14.39
CA ILE A 100 -23.99 14.03 13.08
C ILE A 100 -24.72 12.67 13.14
N CYS A 101 -25.66 12.44 12.20
CA CYS A 101 -26.29 11.14 12.10
C CYS A 101 -25.34 10.05 11.60
N ALA A 102 -25.64 8.80 11.90
CA ALA A 102 -24.82 7.64 11.58
C ALA A 102 -24.50 7.51 10.08
N THR A 103 -25.42 7.85 9.19
CA THR A 103 -25.24 7.82 7.74
C THR A 103 -24.22 8.88 7.27
N GLU A 104 -24.27 10.08 7.85
CA GLU A 104 -23.28 11.12 7.57
C GLU A 104 -21.91 10.74 8.11
N ALA A 105 -21.84 10.15 9.31
CA ALA A 105 -20.59 9.66 9.89
C ALA A 105 -19.91 8.63 8.95
N LEU A 106 -20.66 7.66 8.41
CA LEU A 106 -20.13 6.72 7.42
C LEU A 106 -19.67 7.44 6.14
N THR A 107 -20.44 8.40 5.65
CA THR A 107 -20.09 9.16 4.46
C THR A 107 -18.78 9.93 4.65
N GLN A 108 -18.61 10.57 5.83
CA GLN A 108 -17.39 11.30 6.17
C GLN A 108 -16.19 10.36 6.36
N LEU A 109 -16.37 9.17 6.94
CA LEU A 109 -15.31 8.16 7.05
C LEU A 109 -14.85 7.61 5.69
N LEU A 110 -15.71 7.63 4.68
CA LEU A 110 -15.37 7.21 3.32
C LEU A 110 -14.70 8.31 2.49
N ASP A 111 -14.71 9.54 2.97
CA ASP A 111 -14.07 10.69 2.32
C ASP A 111 -12.59 10.76 2.69
N SER A 112 -11.73 10.38 1.74
CA SER A 112 -10.28 10.40 1.92
C SER A 112 -9.70 11.81 2.18
N SER A 113 -10.40 12.87 1.78
CA SER A 113 -9.97 14.24 2.06
C SER A 113 -10.06 14.62 3.55
N ARG A 114 -10.80 13.82 4.33
CA ARG A 114 -10.93 13.96 5.78
C ARG A 114 -9.92 13.15 6.58
N ILE A 115 -9.00 12.43 5.91
CA ILE A 115 -7.91 11.73 6.59
C ILE A 115 -6.77 12.71 6.83
N ALA A 116 -6.58 13.10 8.09
CA ALA A 116 -5.54 14.04 8.48
C ALA A 116 -4.14 13.49 8.22
N GLY A 117 -3.24 14.35 7.72
CA GLY A 117 -1.84 14.00 7.51
C GLY A 117 -1.64 12.79 6.60
N LEU A 118 -2.51 12.62 5.59
CA LEU A 118 -2.45 11.48 4.66
C LEU A 118 -1.25 11.60 3.73
N ILE A 119 -0.38 10.58 3.76
CA ILE A 119 0.76 10.42 2.86
C ILE A 119 0.67 9.04 2.23
N ASN A 120 0.55 8.99 0.90
CA ASN A 120 0.40 7.74 0.16
C ASN A 120 1.67 7.45 -0.65
N ILE A 121 2.52 6.56 -0.15
CA ILE A 121 3.73 6.13 -0.85
C ILE A 121 3.40 4.93 -1.71
N THR A 122 3.47 5.10 -3.02
CA THR A 122 3.31 4.01 -3.98
C THR A 122 4.62 3.22 -4.15
N GLU A 123 4.50 1.95 -4.52
CA GLU A 123 5.69 1.14 -4.83
C GLU A 123 6.50 1.78 -5.96
N GLY A 124 7.81 1.77 -5.79
CA GLY A 124 8.73 2.40 -6.73
C GLY A 124 8.77 3.93 -6.66
N ALA A 125 8.10 4.60 -5.72
CA ALA A 125 8.18 6.05 -5.56
C ALA A 125 9.60 6.50 -5.19
N TRP A 126 10.03 7.63 -5.73
CA TRP A 126 11.28 8.28 -5.36
C TRP A 126 11.10 9.17 -4.12
N LEU A 127 12.16 9.34 -3.33
CA LEU A 127 12.16 10.31 -2.23
C LEU A 127 11.66 11.69 -2.69
N SER A 128 12.10 12.14 -3.87
CA SER A 128 11.69 13.43 -4.44
C SER A 128 10.20 13.53 -4.79
N GLU A 129 9.51 12.41 -4.94
CA GLU A 129 8.05 12.33 -5.17
C GLU A 129 7.26 12.20 -3.86
N ILE A 130 7.91 11.69 -2.83
CA ILE A 130 7.32 11.54 -1.48
C ILE A 130 7.31 12.87 -0.72
N LEU A 131 8.41 13.64 -0.78
CA LEU A 131 8.54 14.89 -0.03
C LEU A 131 7.41 15.91 -0.28
N PRO A 132 6.92 16.13 -1.52
CA PRO A 132 5.77 16.99 -1.76
C PRO A 132 4.50 16.59 -1.00
N GLN A 133 4.30 15.29 -0.74
CA GLN A 133 3.15 14.80 0.02
C GLN A 133 3.24 15.18 1.50
N PHE A 134 4.44 15.21 2.08
CA PHE A 134 4.65 15.76 3.43
C PHE A 134 4.27 17.24 3.50
N TYR A 135 4.62 18.01 2.48
CA TYR A 135 4.28 19.43 2.44
C TYR A 135 2.78 19.66 2.26
N ALA A 136 2.11 18.81 1.47
CA ALA A 136 0.66 18.81 1.32
C ALA A 136 -0.07 18.37 2.60
N ALA A 137 0.58 17.52 3.43
CA ALA A 137 0.11 17.10 4.75
C ALA A 137 0.55 18.07 5.86
N GLU A 138 0.86 19.33 5.51
CA GLU A 138 1.18 20.46 6.39
C GLU A 138 2.48 20.35 7.20
N PHE A 139 3.36 19.38 6.88
CA PHE A 139 4.70 19.35 7.45
C PHE A 139 5.58 20.47 6.85
N SER A 140 6.28 21.25 7.69
CA SER A 140 7.15 22.31 7.19
C SER A 140 8.37 21.75 6.47
N LYS A 141 8.85 22.45 5.42
CA LYS A 141 10.03 22.02 4.65
C LYS A 141 11.29 21.95 5.53
N SER A 142 11.43 22.87 6.48
CA SER A 142 12.55 22.91 7.43
C SER A 142 12.56 21.67 8.32
N ASP A 143 11.40 21.30 8.87
CA ASP A 143 11.29 20.16 9.79
C ASP A 143 11.51 18.83 9.06
N VAL A 144 10.97 18.68 7.85
CA VAL A 144 11.22 17.53 6.99
C VAL A 144 12.70 17.40 6.65
N SER A 145 13.37 18.51 6.26
CA SER A 145 14.81 18.50 5.96
C SER A 145 15.66 18.13 7.18
N SER A 146 15.35 18.72 8.34
CA SER A 146 16.03 18.42 9.62
C SER A 146 15.79 16.96 10.03
N ALA A 147 14.56 16.46 9.85
CA ALA A 147 14.22 15.09 10.14
C ALA A 147 15.02 14.10 9.28
N LEU A 148 15.08 14.31 7.95
CA LEU A 148 15.83 13.44 7.03
C LEU A 148 17.31 13.29 7.45
N ASN A 149 17.93 14.36 7.95
CA ASN A 149 19.32 14.36 8.41
C ASN A 149 19.51 13.62 9.74
N SER A 150 18.44 13.43 10.52
CA SER A 150 18.48 12.87 11.87
C SER A 150 17.81 11.50 12.00
N LEU A 151 17.40 10.87 10.88
CA LEU A 151 16.77 9.55 10.87
C LEU A 151 17.77 8.45 11.27
N SER A 152 17.30 7.53 12.09
CA SER A 152 18.03 6.31 12.42
C SER A 152 17.87 5.30 11.28
N LYS A 153 18.97 5.01 10.58
CA LYS A 153 19.04 3.98 9.54
C LYS A 153 19.58 2.67 10.12
N PRO A 154 19.24 1.51 9.56
CA PRO A 154 19.91 0.27 9.92
C PRO A 154 21.42 0.36 9.69
N SER A 155 22.19 -0.37 10.49
CA SER A 155 23.65 -0.42 10.32
C SER A 155 24.03 -0.89 8.92
N GLY A 156 24.97 -0.17 8.28
CA GLY A 156 25.43 -0.45 6.92
C GLY A 156 24.59 0.20 5.81
N PHE A 157 23.52 0.95 6.14
CA PHE A 157 22.74 1.68 5.14
C PHE A 157 23.16 3.15 5.07
N THR A 158 23.42 3.62 3.86
CA THR A 158 23.93 4.96 3.59
C THR A 158 22.84 5.93 3.12
N SER A 159 21.83 5.43 2.41
CA SER A 159 20.75 6.20 1.81
C SER A 159 19.44 6.11 2.59
N ILE A 160 18.59 7.15 2.52
CA ILE A 160 17.18 7.11 2.90
C ILE A 160 16.31 6.63 1.72
N GLU A 161 16.75 6.87 0.48
CA GLU A 161 16.09 6.27 -0.69
C GLU A 161 16.03 4.76 -0.52
N GLY A 162 14.87 4.16 -0.72
CA GLY A 162 14.59 2.75 -0.50
C GLY A 162 14.11 2.40 0.92
N LEU A 163 14.22 3.33 1.88
CA LEU A 163 13.82 3.10 3.28
C LEU A 163 12.48 3.76 3.68
N LEU A 164 11.78 4.42 2.76
CA LEU A 164 10.43 4.91 3.01
C LEU A 164 9.42 3.92 2.44
N PHE A 165 9.03 2.92 3.22
CA PHE A 165 8.24 1.77 2.73
C PHE A 165 6.92 2.21 2.09
N PRO A 166 6.56 1.65 0.91
CA PRO A 166 5.31 1.94 0.23
C PRO A 166 4.10 1.53 1.05
N ALA A 167 3.27 2.51 1.40
CA ALA A 167 2.02 2.33 2.11
C ALA A 167 1.26 3.66 2.21
N GLN A 168 0.04 3.56 2.67
CA GLN A 168 -0.72 4.70 3.13
C GLN A 168 -0.41 4.97 4.61
N TYR A 169 -0.06 6.21 4.92
CA TYR A 169 0.22 6.69 6.27
C TYR A 169 -0.70 7.85 6.61
N SER A 170 -1.18 7.89 7.84
CA SER A 170 -1.95 9.01 8.36
C SER A 170 -1.36 9.42 9.71
N PHE A 171 -1.10 10.71 9.86
CA PHE A 171 -0.49 11.26 11.06
C PHE A 171 -1.44 12.26 11.72
N ALA A 172 -1.60 12.14 13.04
CA ALA A 172 -2.38 13.09 13.82
C ALA A 172 -1.75 14.48 13.74
N SER A 173 -2.59 15.52 13.86
CA SER A 173 -2.12 16.90 13.98
C SER A 173 -1.09 17.03 15.12
N GLY A 174 -0.01 17.76 14.87
CA GLY A 174 1.10 17.89 15.81
C GLY A 174 2.14 16.77 15.81
N THR A 175 1.96 15.72 14.98
CA THR A 175 3.02 14.72 14.77
C THR A 175 4.25 15.39 14.14
N SER A 176 5.44 15.19 14.72
CA SER A 176 6.66 15.76 14.15
C SER A 176 7.09 15.03 12.87
N ALA A 177 7.70 15.74 11.92
CA ALA A 177 8.23 15.16 10.68
C ALA A 177 9.21 14.01 10.95
N LYS A 178 10.00 14.11 12.03
CA LYS A 178 10.93 13.04 12.44
C LYS A 178 10.19 11.76 12.83
N VAL A 179 9.14 11.85 13.62
CA VAL A 179 8.33 10.68 14.02
C VAL A 179 7.66 10.05 12.80
N ALA A 180 7.08 10.87 11.92
CA ALA A 180 6.43 10.40 10.71
C ALA A 180 7.41 9.66 9.78
N LEU A 181 8.53 10.27 9.43
CA LEU A 181 9.56 9.66 8.57
C LEU A 181 10.22 8.44 9.21
N GLN A 182 10.49 8.47 10.53
CA GLN A 182 11.07 7.31 11.22
C GLN A 182 10.13 6.11 11.21
N SER A 183 8.81 6.33 11.35
CA SER A 183 7.83 5.24 11.27
C SER A 183 7.83 4.53 9.92
N MET A 184 8.11 5.26 8.84
CA MET A 184 8.23 4.70 7.47
C MET A 184 9.52 3.88 7.33
N VAL A 185 10.64 4.37 7.88
CA VAL A 185 11.92 3.64 7.95
C VAL A 185 11.77 2.37 8.78
N ASP A 186 11.14 2.48 9.95
CA ASP A 186 10.93 1.33 10.85
C ASP A 186 10.04 0.27 10.17
N ARG A 187 9.07 0.70 9.38
CA ARG A 187 8.27 -0.22 8.56
C ARG A 187 9.10 -0.89 7.48
N ALA A 188 9.94 -0.15 6.75
CA ALA A 188 10.86 -0.74 5.78
C ALA A 188 11.77 -1.79 6.41
N VAL A 189 12.28 -1.52 7.60
CA VAL A 189 13.11 -2.47 8.37
C VAL A 189 12.35 -3.74 8.71
N ARG A 190 11.09 -3.63 9.16
CA ARG A 190 10.24 -4.81 9.44
C ARG A 190 10.01 -5.63 8.17
N GLU A 191 9.61 -4.99 7.08
CA GLU A 191 9.35 -5.68 5.80
C GLU A 191 10.61 -6.34 5.23
N MET A 192 11.77 -5.70 5.35
CA MET A 192 13.07 -6.29 4.98
C MET A 192 13.41 -7.49 5.87
N LYS A 193 13.09 -7.44 7.17
CA LYS A 193 13.27 -8.56 8.10
C LYS A 193 12.36 -9.72 7.73
N ASP A 194 11.09 -9.44 7.48
CA ASP A 194 10.09 -10.44 7.10
C ASP A 194 10.39 -11.06 5.75
N ALA A 195 10.96 -10.30 4.82
CA ALA A 195 11.51 -10.81 3.57
C ALA A 195 12.78 -11.65 3.76
N GLY A 196 13.48 -11.57 4.90
CA GLY A 196 14.71 -12.32 5.19
C GLY A 196 16.01 -11.62 4.76
N ILE A 197 15.99 -10.34 4.40
CA ILE A 197 17.16 -9.59 3.91
C ILE A 197 18.30 -9.60 4.93
N PHE A 198 18.02 -9.43 6.21
CA PHE A 198 19.03 -9.39 7.29
C PHE A 198 19.57 -10.77 7.66
N SER A 199 18.88 -11.84 7.33
CA SER A 199 19.29 -13.22 7.60
C SER A 199 19.84 -13.95 6.37
N SER A 200 19.94 -13.26 5.24
CA SER A 200 20.46 -13.82 4.00
C SER A 200 21.91 -14.27 4.17
N LYS A 201 22.23 -15.47 3.71
CA LYS A 201 23.59 -16.04 3.66
C LYS A 201 24.31 -15.78 2.33
N GLU A 202 23.72 -14.95 1.48
CA GLU A 202 24.30 -14.61 0.20
C GLU A 202 25.50 -13.66 0.36
N LYS A 203 26.26 -13.52 -0.74
CA LYS A 203 27.43 -12.60 -0.79
C LYS A 203 27.06 -11.11 -0.75
N PHE A 204 25.76 -10.77 -0.87
CA PHE A 204 25.30 -9.39 -0.88
C PHE A 204 24.97 -8.90 0.54
N THR A 205 25.38 -7.68 0.84
CA THR A 205 24.99 -7.02 2.10
C THR A 205 23.48 -6.69 2.09
N PRO A 206 22.86 -6.46 3.26
CA PRO A 206 21.46 -6.02 3.32
C PRO A 206 21.14 -4.77 2.47
N GLU A 207 22.05 -3.77 2.43
CA GLU A 207 21.89 -2.60 1.57
C GLU A 207 21.96 -2.98 0.09
N GLN A 208 22.88 -3.85 -0.31
CA GLN A 208 22.97 -4.34 -1.69
C GLN A 208 21.71 -5.11 -2.12
N LEU A 209 21.11 -5.88 -1.21
CA LEU A 209 19.84 -6.55 -1.47
C LEU A 209 18.69 -5.55 -1.64
N LEU A 210 18.67 -4.46 -0.86
CA LEU A 210 17.71 -3.37 -1.05
C LEU A 210 17.93 -2.65 -2.39
N ILE A 211 19.18 -2.45 -2.80
CA ILE A 211 19.50 -1.89 -4.13
C ILE A 211 18.96 -2.82 -5.23
N ILE A 212 19.18 -4.14 -5.14
CA ILE A 212 18.64 -5.11 -6.09
C ILE A 212 17.10 -5.04 -6.10
N ALA A 213 16.44 -4.99 -4.94
CA ALA A 213 15.00 -4.85 -4.85
C ALA A 213 14.48 -3.58 -5.56
N SER A 214 15.18 -2.45 -5.39
CA SER A 214 14.80 -1.19 -6.04
C SER A 214 14.96 -1.24 -7.57
N LEU A 215 15.98 -1.95 -8.07
CA LEU A 215 16.15 -2.20 -9.51
C LEU A 215 15.04 -3.11 -10.04
N VAL A 216 14.75 -4.21 -9.35
CA VAL A 216 13.67 -5.15 -9.70
C VAL A 216 12.34 -4.44 -9.77
N GLN A 217 12.01 -3.62 -8.76
CA GLN A 217 10.77 -2.82 -8.72
C GLN A 217 10.63 -1.88 -9.92
N ALA A 218 11.74 -1.36 -10.42
CA ALA A 218 11.74 -0.40 -11.53
C ALA A 218 11.66 -1.04 -12.92
N GLU A 219 12.05 -2.32 -13.07
CA GLU A 219 12.27 -2.97 -14.36
C GLU A 219 11.15 -3.92 -14.79
N GLY A 220 10.22 -4.28 -13.92
CA GLY A 220 9.19 -5.24 -14.31
C GLY A 220 7.90 -5.17 -13.53
N ASN A 221 7.02 -6.11 -13.84
CA ASN A 221 5.81 -6.39 -13.06
C ASN A 221 6.14 -7.46 -12.00
N THR A 222 5.30 -7.59 -10.99
CA THR A 222 5.47 -8.52 -9.86
C THR A 222 5.78 -9.96 -10.31
N GLU A 223 5.14 -10.42 -11.38
CA GLU A 223 5.32 -11.77 -11.95
C GLU A 223 6.74 -12.02 -12.50
N ASP A 224 7.42 -10.94 -12.88
CA ASP A 224 8.76 -10.97 -13.48
C ASP A 224 9.88 -10.74 -12.45
N PHE A 225 9.57 -10.24 -11.26
CA PHE A 225 10.54 -9.77 -10.29
C PHE A 225 11.64 -10.78 -9.96
N SER A 226 11.28 -12.04 -9.68
CA SER A 226 12.26 -13.08 -9.32
C SER A 226 13.20 -13.45 -10.48
N LYS A 227 12.73 -13.39 -11.75
CA LYS A 227 13.55 -13.61 -12.94
C LYS A 227 14.46 -12.40 -13.21
N ILE A 228 13.95 -11.18 -13.05
CA ILE A 228 14.76 -9.95 -13.17
C ILE A 228 15.89 -9.94 -12.13
N SER A 229 15.58 -10.33 -10.88
CA SER A 229 16.57 -10.50 -9.82
C SER A 229 17.68 -11.48 -10.24
N GLN A 230 17.33 -12.58 -10.91
CA GLN A 230 18.30 -13.53 -11.43
C GLN A 230 19.16 -12.92 -12.55
N VAL A 231 18.56 -12.19 -13.50
CA VAL A 231 19.32 -11.51 -14.56
C VAL A 231 20.34 -10.53 -13.97
N ILE A 232 19.94 -9.73 -12.96
CA ILE A 232 20.86 -8.83 -12.25
C ILE A 232 22.07 -9.61 -11.71
N ARG A 233 21.83 -10.72 -11.00
CA ARG A 233 22.87 -11.56 -10.40
C ARG A 233 23.81 -12.18 -11.46
N ASN A 234 23.24 -12.66 -12.56
CA ASN A 234 24.00 -13.26 -13.65
C ASN A 234 24.91 -12.23 -14.30
N ARG A 235 24.41 -11.01 -14.58
CA ARG A 235 25.22 -9.91 -15.13
C ARG A 235 26.32 -9.50 -14.17
N LEU A 236 26.03 -9.34 -12.88
CA LEU A 236 27.05 -9.02 -11.86
C LEU A 236 28.13 -10.10 -11.78
N THR A 237 27.76 -11.38 -11.83
CA THR A 237 28.71 -12.51 -11.79
C THR A 237 29.58 -12.57 -13.02
N LYS A 238 29.05 -12.19 -14.20
CA LYS A 238 29.80 -12.13 -15.47
C LYS A 238 30.57 -10.81 -15.68
N GLY A 239 30.52 -9.89 -14.72
CA GLY A 239 31.13 -8.56 -14.87
C GLY A 239 30.50 -7.73 -15.97
N MET A 240 29.22 -7.94 -16.28
CA MET A 240 28.49 -7.17 -17.29
C MET A 240 27.87 -5.91 -16.67
N PRO A 241 27.78 -4.81 -17.43
CA PRO A 241 27.02 -3.64 -16.99
C PRO A 241 25.52 -3.98 -16.93
N LEU A 242 24.78 -3.42 -15.94
CA LEU A 242 23.35 -3.71 -15.79
C LEU A 242 22.50 -3.07 -16.89
N GLN A 243 22.87 -1.90 -17.41
CA GLN A 243 22.21 -1.18 -18.52
C GLN A 243 20.72 -1.01 -18.35
N PHE A 244 20.29 -0.55 -17.18
CA PHE A 244 18.91 -0.29 -16.88
C PHE A 244 18.53 1.17 -17.12
N ASP A 245 17.51 1.39 -17.94
CA ASP A 245 16.99 2.72 -18.28
C ASP A 245 16.49 3.44 -17.02
N SER A 246 15.92 2.70 -16.08
CA SER A 246 15.41 3.20 -14.80
C SER A 246 16.48 3.96 -14.00
N THR A 247 17.72 3.51 -14.05
CA THR A 247 18.85 4.18 -13.36
C THR A 247 19.16 5.55 -13.95
N VAL A 248 19.00 5.71 -15.27
CA VAL A 248 19.19 6.98 -15.97
C VAL A 248 17.98 7.90 -15.72
N HIS A 249 16.76 7.34 -15.71
CA HIS A 249 15.55 8.08 -15.35
C HIS A 249 15.63 8.65 -13.93
N TYR A 250 16.13 7.85 -12.97
CA TYR A 250 16.36 8.29 -11.59
C TYR A 250 17.32 9.49 -11.52
N VAL A 251 18.46 9.41 -12.24
CA VAL A 251 19.45 10.52 -12.31
C VAL A 251 18.83 11.78 -12.91
N LYS A 252 18.02 11.64 -13.95
CA LYS A 252 17.37 12.77 -14.64
C LYS A 252 16.14 13.28 -13.88
N LYS A 253 15.67 12.59 -12.85
CA LYS A 253 14.40 12.85 -12.16
C LYS A 253 13.23 13.00 -13.13
N SER A 254 13.18 12.14 -14.15
CA SER A 254 12.19 12.17 -15.22
C SER A 254 11.56 10.80 -15.41
N ARG A 255 10.25 10.70 -15.21
CA ARG A 255 9.45 9.51 -15.48
C ARG A 255 8.73 9.63 -16.83
N GLY A 256 8.29 8.48 -17.36
CA GLY A 256 7.34 8.43 -18.47
C GLY A 256 7.93 8.55 -19.87
N SER A 257 9.25 8.69 -20.03
CA SER A 257 9.90 8.56 -21.34
C SER A 257 10.17 7.09 -21.65
N VAL A 258 9.50 6.51 -22.62
CA VAL A 258 9.69 5.11 -23.06
C VAL A 258 11.05 4.90 -23.70
N PHE A 259 11.68 5.97 -24.18
CA PHE A 259 12.99 5.88 -24.84
C PHE A 259 13.99 6.83 -24.20
N LEU A 260 15.13 6.27 -23.81
CA LEU A 260 16.31 7.06 -23.56
C LEU A 260 16.97 7.43 -24.89
N SER A 261 17.34 8.70 -25.02
CA SER A 261 18.27 9.09 -26.11
C SER A 261 19.66 8.51 -25.82
N THR A 262 20.43 8.24 -26.87
CA THR A 262 21.82 7.83 -26.73
C THR A 262 22.62 8.82 -25.85
N GLN A 263 22.34 10.12 -25.97
CA GLN A 263 22.95 11.14 -25.13
C GLN A 263 22.64 10.94 -23.62
N SER A 264 21.44 10.48 -23.28
CA SER A 264 21.08 10.23 -21.88
C SER A 264 21.85 9.05 -21.28
N THR A 265 22.18 8.02 -22.06
CA THR A 265 23.00 6.89 -21.58
C THR A 265 24.47 7.28 -21.34
N LEU A 266 24.90 8.46 -21.79
CA LEU A 266 26.25 9.00 -21.60
C LEU A 266 26.41 9.87 -20.35
N ILE A 267 25.35 10.14 -19.61
CA ILE A 267 25.39 10.98 -18.39
C ILE A 267 26.41 10.43 -17.41
N ASN A 268 27.33 11.29 -16.95
CA ASN A 268 28.34 10.91 -15.95
C ASN A 268 27.71 10.95 -14.54
N SER A 269 27.23 9.80 -14.10
CA SER A 269 26.68 9.59 -12.76
C SER A 269 27.12 8.23 -12.23
N PRO A 270 27.38 8.08 -10.91
CA PRO A 270 27.63 6.78 -10.30
C PRO A 270 26.43 5.83 -10.37
N TYR A 271 25.20 6.36 -10.54
CA TYR A 271 23.98 5.58 -10.72
C TYR A 271 23.78 5.09 -12.16
N ASN A 272 24.52 5.64 -13.17
CA ASN A 272 24.30 5.26 -14.57
C ASN A 272 24.92 3.88 -14.87
N THR A 273 24.07 2.85 -14.87
CA THR A 273 24.45 1.45 -15.10
C THR A 273 24.81 1.12 -16.55
N TYR A 274 24.72 2.06 -17.49
CA TYR A 274 25.32 1.96 -18.83
C TYR A 274 26.83 2.23 -18.81
N ARG A 275 27.30 3.04 -17.86
CA ARG A 275 28.70 3.48 -17.76
C ARG A 275 29.42 2.90 -16.56
N ARG A 276 28.72 2.41 -15.58
CA ARG A 276 29.28 1.87 -14.33
C ARG A 276 28.96 0.38 -14.23
N TYR A 277 29.97 -0.38 -13.86
CA TYR A 277 29.80 -1.81 -13.57
C TYR A 277 29.41 -2.01 -12.12
N GLY A 278 28.74 -3.12 -11.85
CA GLY A 278 28.26 -3.42 -10.51
C GLY A 278 26.90 -2.78 -10.19
N LEU A 279 26.55 -2.81 -8.92
CA LEU A 279 25.34 -2.14 -8.38
C LEU A 279 25.56 -0.62 -8.31
N PRO A 280 24.51 0.20 -8.48
CA PRO A 280 24.58 1.62 -8.16
C PRO A 280 24.88 1.84 -6.67
N PRO A 281 25.33 3.04 -6.26
CA PRO A 281 25.75 3.30 -4.88
C PRO A 281 24.61 3.29 -3.85
N GLY A 282 23.36 3.28 -4.28
CA GLY A 282 22.18 3.20 -3.42
C GLY A 282 20.93 2.81 -4.21
N PRO A 283 19.79 2.58 -3.52
CA PRO A 283 18.51 2.34 -4.15
C PRO A 283 18.08 3.49 -5.07
N ILE A 284 17.29 3.19 -6.10
CA ILE A 284 16.77 4.17 -7.05
C ILE A 284 15.28 4.45 -6.86
N ASN A 285 14.65 3.83 -5.88
CA ASN A 285 13.25 4.03 -5.46
C ASN A 285 12.99 3.27 -4.15
N ASN A 286 11.76 3.37 -3.67
CA ASN A 286 11.25 2.64 -2.51
C ASN A 286 10.51 1.37 -2.96
N PRO A 287 11.11 0.17 -2.85
CA PRO A 287 10.50 -1.06 -3.33
C PRO A 287 9.40 -1.58 -2.41
N GLY A 288 8.41 -2.28 -2.99
CA GLY A 288 7.38 -3.01 -2.28
C GLY A 288 7.86 -4.36 -1.72
N ALA A 289 6.99 -5.03 -0.96
CA ALA A 289 7.31 -6.29 -0.32
C ALA A 289 7.66 -7.41 -1.31
N ASP A 290 7.01 -7.46 -2.47
CA ASP A 290 7.29 -8.47 -3.50
C ASP A 290 8.69 -8.30 -4.11
N ALA A 291 9.10 -7.07 -4.35
CA ALA A 291 10.45 -6.78 -4.85
C ALA A 291 11.53 -7.12 -3.80
N LEU A 292 11.27 -6.86 -2.50
CA LEU A 292 12.14 -7.27 -1.40
C LEU A 292 12.29 -8.80 -1.37
N ARG A 293 11.20 -9.55 -1.47
CA ARG A 293 11.21 -11.02 -1.51
C ARG A 293 11.95 -11.54 -2.74
N ALA A 294 11.71 -10.95 -3.91
CA ALA A 294 12.37 -11.34 -5.16
C ALA A 294 13.89 -11.07 -5.13
N ALA A 295 14.31 -10.05 -4.39
CA ALA A 295 15.73 -9.75 -4.23
C ALA A 295 16.53 -10.86 -3.55
N ILE A 296 15.90 -11.68 -2.71
CA ILE A 296 16.58 -12.79 -2.02
C ILE A 296 16.15 -14.18 -2.51
N ASN A 297 15.06 -14.25 -3.28
CA ASN A 297 14.54 -15.50 -3.85
C ASN A 297 14.49 -15.41 -5.38
N PRO A 298 15.64 -15.31 -6.07
CA PRO A 298 15.65 -15.26 -7.51
C PRO A 298 15.22 -16.61 -8.10
N THR A 299 14.49 -16.59 -9.21
CA THR A 299 14.19 -17.80 -9.98
C THR A 299 15.48 -18.30 -10.65
N PRO A 300 15.92 -19.56 -10.42
CA PRO A 300 17.12 -20.06 -11.07
C PRO A 300 17.02 -20.04 -12.61
N GLY A 301 18.07 -19.59 -13.26
CA GLY A 301 18.17 -19.51 -14.72
C GLY A 301 19.49 -18.86 -15.15
N ASP A 302 19.84 -18.99 -16.41
CA ASP A 302 21.09 -18.49 -17.01
C ASP A 302 20.92 -17.16 -17.77
N TRP A 303 19.72 -16.57 -17.70
CA TRP A 303 19.34 -15.37 -18.47
C TRP A 303 20.26 -14.18 -18.22
N LEU A 304 20.59 -13.50 -19.32
CA LEU A 304 21.37 -12.25 -19.31
C LEU A 304 20.57 -11.09 -19.85
N TYR A 305 19.51 -11.36 -20.60
CA TYR A 305 18.67 -10.37 -21.27
C TYR A 305 17.21 -10.67 -21.04
N PHE A 306 16.41 -9.62 -20.94
CA PHE A 306 14.97 -9.70 -20.93
C PHE A 306 14.35 -8.50 -21.65
N ILE A 307 13.17 -8.66 -22.19
CA ILE A 307 12.40 -7.59 -22.83
C ILE A 307 10.92 -7.95 -22.83
N THR A 308 10.06 -7.00 -22.49
CA THR A 308 8.61 -7.11 -22.61
C THR A 308 8.22 -6.77 -24.03
N VAL A 309 7.91 -7.76 -24.86
CA VAL A 309 7.60 -7.59 -26.28
C VAL A 309 6.13 -7.24 -26.55
N ALA A 310 5.22 -7.53 -25.62
CA ALA A 310 3.82 -7.14 -25.61
C ALA A 310 3.33 -7.07 -24.15
N PRO A 311 2.18 -6.45 -23.85
CA PRO A 311 1.61 -6.48 -22.50
C PRO A 311 1.54 -7.92 -21.98
N PHE A 312 2.10 -8.17 -20.81
CA PHE A 312 2.19 -9.49 -20.15
C PHE A 312 3.03 -10.56 -20.87
N ASP A 313 3.85 -10.18 -21.87
CA ASP A 313 4.79 -11.07 -22.58
C ASP A 313 6.22 -10.58 -22.37
N THR A 314 6.80 -10.91 -21.23
CA THR A 314 8.22 -10.67 -20.93
C THR A 314 9.04 -11.91 -21.23
N ARG A 315 10.07 -11.79 -22.04
CA ARG A 315 10.94 -12.88 -22.52
C ARG A 315 12.32 -12.76 -21.96
N TYR A 316 12.96 -13.90 -21.70
CA TYR A 316 14.25 -14.02 -21.04
C TYR A 316 15.16 -14.92 -21.86
N THR A 317 16.43 -14.55 -22.03
CA THR A 317 17.43 -15.35 -22.74
C THR A 317 18.85 -15.04 -22.29
N SER A 318 19.76 -15.99 -22.52
CA SER A 318 21.21 -15.77 -22.45
C SER A 318 21.82 -15.44 -23.83
N ASP A 319 21.07 -15.62 -24.94
CA ASP A 319 21.51 -15.38 -26.30
C ASP A 319 21.22 -13.95 -26.77
N ILE A 320 22.28 -13.21 -27.11
CA ILE A 320 22.19 -11.83 -27.61
C ILE A 320 21.48 -11.74 -28.97
N ASN A 321 21.59 -12.75 -29.83
CA ASN A 321 20.94 -12.74 -31.14
C ASN A 321 19.42 -12.86 -30.96
N GLN A 322 18.98 -13.80 -30.13
CA GLN A 322 17.58 -13.95 -29.77
C GLN A 322 17.01 -12.68 -29.13
N PHE A 323 17.76 -12.05 -28.24
CA PHE A 323 17.37 -10.77 -27.66
C PHE A 323 17.21 -9.66 -28.71
N ASN A 324 18.13 -9.59 -29.70
CA ASN A 324 18.03 -8.61 -30.79
C ASN A 324 16.79 -8.84 -31.67
N ASP A 325 16.45 -10.09 -31.95
CA ASP A 325 15.20 -10.43 -32.66
C ASP A 325 13.96 -9.95 -31.88
N TRP A 326 13.95 -10.14 -30.57
CA TRP A 326 12.86 -9.64 -29.73
C TRP A 326 12.80 -8.11 -29.65
N LYS A 327 13.93 -7.42 -29.76
CA LYS A 327 13.94 -5.95 -29.89
C LYS A 327 13.26 -5.48 -31.18
N VAL A 328 13.42 -6.24 -32.27
CA VAL A 328 12.72 -5.95 -33.56
C VAL A 328 11.23 -6.18 -33.35
N LEU A 329 10.83 -7.29 -32.72
CA LEU A 329 9.44 -7.61 -32.40
C LEU A 329 8.80 -6.53 -31.49
N TYR A 330 9.50 -6.10 -30.44
CA TYR A 330 9.07 -5.02 -29.56
C TYR A 330 8.78 -3.75 -30.35
N LYS A 331 9.72 -3.31 -31.21
CA LYS A 331 9.53 -2.11 -32.04
C LYS A 331 8.32 -2.24 -32.97
N LYS A 332 8.10 -3.42 -33.56
CA LYS A 332 6.92 -3.73 -34.40
C LYS A 332 5.63 -3.60 -33.61
N ASN A 333 5.57 -4.22 -32.43
CA ASN A 333 4.40 -4.21 -31.56
C ASN A 333 4.10 -2.81 -31.01
N LEU A 334 5.15 -2.04 -30.68
CA LEU A 334 5.00 -0.64 -30.25
C LEU A 334 4.39 0.24 -31.35
N ARG A 335 4.90 0.11 -32.60
CA ARG A 335 4.34 0.83 -33.77
C ARG A 335 2.88 0.41 -34.05
N ALA A 336 2.55 -0.85 -33.84
CA ALA A 336 1.20 -1.38 -33.95
C ALA A 336 0.26 -0.96 -32.80
N GLY A 337 0.74 -0.18 -31.81
CA GLY A 337 -0.06 0.35 -30.72
C GLY A 337 -0.42 -0.67 -29.64
N LYS A 338 0.20 -1.87 -29.60
CA LYS A 338 -0.13 -2.92 -28.61
C LYS A 338 0.07 -2.51 -27.16
N PHE A 339 0.93 -1.53 -26.89
CA PHE A 339 1.19 -0.99 -25.56
C PHE A 339 0.27 0.18 -25.18
N ARG A 340 -0.58 0.64 -26.10
CA ARG A 340 -1.61 1.64 -25.77
C ARG A 340 -2.72 0.92 -25.02
N GLY A 341 -2.80 1.10 -23.70
CA GLY A 341 -3.91 0.62 -22.91
C GLY A 341 -5.23 1.09 -23.52
N LYS A 342 -6.24 0.23 -23.57
CA LYS A 342 -7.61 0.68 -23.82
C LYS A 342 -7.91 1.71 -22.71
N LYS A 343 -8.15 2.97 -23.13
CA LYS A 343 -8.67 4.02 -22.25
C LYS A 343 -10.01 3.61 -21.69
#